data_d6da222c46883880d635f35e537d81a9
#
_entry.id   d6da222c46883880d635f35e537d81a9
#
_cell.length_a   1.000
_cell.length_b   1.000
_cell.length_c   1.000
_cell.angle_alpha   90.00
_cell.angle_beta   90.00
_cell.angle_gamma   90.00
#
_symmetry.space_group_name_H-M   'P 1'
#
loop_
_entity.id
_entity.type
_entity.pdbx_description
1 polymer ?
#
loop_
_entity_poly.entity_id
_entity_poly.type
_entity_poly.pdbx_seq_one_letter_code
_entity_poly.pdbx_strand_id
1 'polypeptide(L)'
;MAEWRKKALGDITGYISKGIPPAYTDKDSTAAICVLNQKCNKNFDISYEDSRYHDVALRKVPSEKMLRAGDVLINSTGEGTAGRVAQIFQIPVPTTIDGHMIVMRPTDEVDSVYYGYAIKNCQKKIESIAEGSTGQTEINRRRLQEEVLIKYPVDKDIQKAIGHFLFGIDEKIRNNRKINDNLAA
;
A
#
# COMPACT_ATOMS: atom_id res chain seq x y z
N MET A 1 25.86 14.81 -12.90
CA MET A 1 25.35 13.63 -12.15
C MET A 1 24.09 14.06 -11.41
N ALA A 2 23.05 13.22 -11.33
CA ALA A 2 21.86 13.55 -10.58
C ALA A 2 22.17 13.67 -9.07
N GLU A 3 21.66 14.72 -8.44
CA GLU A 3 21.72 14.89 -6.97
C GLU A 3 20.74 13.93 -6.31
N TRP A 4 21.20 13.23 -5.26
CA TRP A 4 20.40 12.29 -4.49
C TRP A 4 20.29 12.73 -3.03
N ARG A 5 19.09 12.61 -2.46
CA ARG A 5 18.86 12.82 -1.03
C ARG A 5 18.49 11.52 -0.34
N LYS A 6 18.73 11.48 0.96
CA LYS A 6 18.30 10.39 1.84
C LYS A 6 17.60 11.01 3.03
N LYS A 7 16.32 10.63 3.24
CA LYS A 7 15.48 11.11 4.34
C LYS A 7 14.79 9.95 5.04
N ALA A 8 14.35 10.18 6.26
CA ALA A 8 13.44 9.27 6.93
C ALA A 8 12.09 9.23 6.17
N LEU A 9 11.44 8.06 6.17
CA LEU A 9 10.18 7.87 5.46
C LEU A 9 9.11 8.87 5.92
N GLY A 10 9.09 9.19 7.23
CA GLY A 10 8.18 10.18 7.79
C GLY A 10 8.33 11.57 7.18
N ASP A 11 9.56 12.00 6.87
CA ASP A 11 9.84 13.34 6.34
C ASP A 11 9.29 13.56 4.92
N ILE A 12 9.08 12.47 4.17
CA ILE A 12 8.57 12.50 2.79
C ILE A 12 7.16 11.92 2.67
N THR A 13 6.50 11.64 3.81
CA THR A 13 5.14 11.11 3.89
C THR A 13 4.20 12.19 4.39
N GLY A 14 3.31 12.66 3.52
CA GLY A 14 2.31 13.68 3.86
C GLY A 14 1.08 13.13 4.58
N TYR A 15 0.80 11.82 4.41
CA TYR A 15 -0.30 11.16 5.09
C TYR A 15 0.05 9.71 5.44
N ILE A 16 -0.20 9.32 6.68
CA ILE A 16 -0.08 7.95 7.17
C ILE A 16 -1.20 7.65 8.16
N SER A 17 -1.97 6.60 7.91
CA SER A 17 -3.06 6.19 8.81
C SER A 17 -3.28 4.68 8.77
N LYS A 18 -3.70 4.10 9.89
CA LYS A 18 -4.38 2.79 9.89
C LYS A 18 -5.77 2.93 9.28
N GLY A 19 -6.27 1.84 8.72
CA GLY A 19 -7.63 1.76 8.21
C GLY A 19 -8.70 1.93 9.29
N ILE A 20 -9.90 1.52 8.95
CA ILE A 20 -11.09 1.62 9.83
C ILE A 20 -11.33 0.30 10.55
N PRO A 21 -12.05 0.29 11.69
CA PRO A 21 -12.73 -0.90 12.20
C PRO A 21 -14.05 -1.07 11.41
N PRO A 22 -14.16 -2.04 10.48
CA PRO A 22 -15.31 -2.14 9.61
C PRO A 22 -16.58 -2.58 10.37
N ALA A 23 -17.76 -2.02 9.99
CA ALA A 23 -19.05 -2.63 10.22
C ALA A 23 -19.33 -3.49 8.98
N TYR A 24 -19.08 -4.79 9.07
CA TYR A 24 -19.18 -5.68 7.92
C TYR A 24 -20.61 -5.87 7.44
N THR A 25 -20.80 -5.94 6.12
CA THR A 25 -22.07 -6.17 5.44
C THR A 25 -21.85 -7.03 4.20
N ASP A 26 -22.93 -7.43 3.54
CA ASP A 26 -22.88 -8.14 2.28
C ASP A 26 -22.58 -7.19 1.11
N LYS A 27 -22.02 -7.75 0.04
CA LYS A 27 -21.65 -7.01 -1.17
C LYS A 27 -22.83 -6.27 -1.81
N ASP A 28 -24.01 -6.87 -1.75
CA ASP A 28 -25.21 -6.38 -2.42
C ASP A 28 -25.96 -5.30 -1.63
N SER A 29 -25.47 -4.92 -0.44
CA SER A 29 -26.03 -3.80 0.31
C SER A 29 -25.82 -2.49 -0.44
N THR A 30 -26.86 -1.65 -0.52
CA THR A 30 -26.82 -0.33 -1.18
C THR A 30 -25.86 0.67 -0.50
N ALA A 31 -25.53 0.42 0.76
CA ALA A 31 -24.58 1.21 1.54
C ALA A 31 -23.18 0.57 1.62
N ALA A 32 -22.92 -0.49 0.85
CA ALA A 32 -21.66 -1.22 0.89
C ALA A 32 -20.54 -0.49 0.15
N ILE A 33 -19.37 -0.37 0.79
CA ILE A 33 -18.10 -0.03 0.14
C ILE A 33 -17.09 -1.15 0.34
N CYS A 34 -16.16 -1.28 -0.58
CA CYS A 34 -15.11 -2.30 -0.51
C CYS A 34 -14.11 -2.01 0.61
N VAL A 35 -13.71 -3.05 1.35
CA VAL A 35 -12.67 -2.99 2.40
C VAL A 35 -11.58 -3.99 2.08
N LEU A 36 -10.39 -3.50 1.80
CA LEU A 36 -9.21 -4.34 1.67
C LEU A 36 -8.67 -4.70 3.05
N ASN A 37 -8.14 -5.90 3.14
CA ASN A 37 -7.48 -6.44 4.33
C ASN A 37 -6.10 -6.99 3.96
N GLN A 38 -5.34 -7.47 4.94
CA GLN A 38 -3.97 -7.95 4.74
C GLN A 38 -3.83 -9.09 3.71
N LYS A 39 -4.90 -9.87 3.44
CA LYS A 39 -4.88 -10.95 2.43
C LYS A 39 -4.91 -10.39 1.01
N CYS A 40 -5.44 -9.19 0.83
CA CYS A 40 -5.50 -8.50 -0.46
C CYS A 40 -4.13 -8.05 -0.97
N ASN A 41 -3.13 -7.94 -0.08
CA ASN A 41 -1.79 -7.47 -0.41
C ASN A 41 -0.86 -8.65 -0.70
N LYS A 42 -0.60 -8.91 -1.98
CA LYS A 42 0.23 -10.03 -2.45
C LYS A 42 1.19 -9.54 -3.55
N ASN A 43 2.48 -9.83 -3.42
CA ASN A 43 3.48 -9.61 -4.48
C ASN A 43 3.56 -8.15 -5.00
N PHE A 44 3.47 -7.18 -4.12
CA PHE A 44 3.41 -5.74 -4.45
C PHE A 44 2.17 -5.36 -5.30
N ASP A 45 1.14 -6.15 -5.24
CA ASP A 45 -0.12 -5.93 -5.97
C ASP A 45 -1.31 -6.08 -5.03
N ILE A 46 -2.45 -5.50 -5.40
CA ILE A 46 -3.69 -5.57 -4.65
C ILE A 46 -4.71 -6.42 -5.40
N SER A 47 -5.09 -7.54 -4.78
CA SER A 47 -6.23 -8.36 -5.23
C SER A 47 -7.48 -7.98 -4.46
N TYR A 48 -8.59 -7.86 -5.17
CA TYR A 48 -9.92 -7.63 -4.58
C TYR A 48 -10.66 -8.94 -4.23
N GLU A 49 -10.10 -10.10 -4.55
CA GLU A 49 -10.73 -11.42 -4.34
C GLU A 49 -11.01 -11.71 -2.86
N ASP A 50 -10.07 -11.33 -1.98
CA ASP A 50 -10.19 -11.50 -0.53
C ASP A 50 -10.79 -10.26 0.16
N SER A 51 -11.32 -9.28 -0.60
CA SER A 51 -11.93 -8.08 -0.05
C SER A 51 -13.23 -8.38 0.69
N ARG A 52 -13.59 -7.50 1.61
CA ARG A 52 -14.84 -7.53 2.36
C ARG A 52 -15.60 -6.24 2.12
N TYR A 53 -16.78 -6.10 2.73
CA TYR A 53 -17.61 -4.92 2.54
C TYR A 53 -17.97 -4.30 3.89
N HIS A 54 -18.06 -2.97 3.89
CA HIS A 54 -18.38 -2.14 5.05
C HIS A 54 -19.64 -1.34 4.77
N ASP A 55 -20.55 -1.30 5.73
CA ASP A 55 -21.78 -0.51 5.67
C ASP A 55 -21.51 0.94 6.14
N VAL A 56 -21.55 1.88 5.19
CA VAL A 56 -21.34 3.31 5.48
C VAL A 56 -22.55 3.97 6.16
N ALA A 57 -23.72 3.35 6.12
CA ALA A 57 -24.89 3.83 6.86
C ALA A 57 -24.76 3.55 8.36
N LEU A 58 -24.15 2.41 8.73
CA LEU A 58 -23.88 2.08 10.12
C LEU A 58 -22.68 2.86 10.68
N ARG A 59 -21.65 3.07 9.85
CA ARG A 59 -20.46 3.83 10.26
C ARG A 59 -19.86 4.57 9.07
N LYS A 60 -19.79 5.89 9.15
CA LYS A 60 -19.16 6.72 8.13
C LYS A 60 -17.67 6.47 8.05
N VAL A 61 -17.13 6.49 6.83
CA VAL A 61 -15.68 6.46 6.57
C VAL A 61 -15.20 7.88 6.33
N PRO A 62 -14.18 8.37 7.07
CA PRO A 62 -13.56 9.65 6.79
C PRO A 62 -13.01 9.68 5.36
N SER A 63 -13.21 10.81 4.67
CA SER A 63 -12.81 10.95 3.25
C SER A 63 -11.32 10.73 3.01
N GLU A 64 -10.47 11.09 3.97
CA GLU A 64 -9.03 10.89 3.92
C GLU A 64 -8.62 9.41 4.02
N LYS A 65 -9.49 8.53 4.56
CA LYS A 65 -9.30 7.08 4.63
C LYS A 65 -9.83 6.34 3.40
N MET A 66 -10.52 7.03 2.51
CA MET A 66 -10.83 6.46 1.20
C MET A 66 -9.56 6.39 0.36
N LEU A 67 -9.33 5.25 -0.28
CA LEU A 67 -8.14 5.03 -1.09
C LEU A 67 -8.17 5.86 -2.37
N ARG A 68 -6.97 6.20 -2.84
CA ARG A 68 -6.72 6.92 -4.09
C ARG A 68 -5.67 6.20 -4.89
N ALA A 69 -5.73 6.31 -6.20
CA ALA A 69 -4.65 5.81 -7.06
C ALA A 69 -3.30 6.42 -6.64
N GLY A 70 -2.28 5.59 -6.53
CA GLY A 70 -0.97 5.97 -6.02
C GLY A 70 -0.76 5.74 -4.51
N ASP A 71 -1.82 5.43 -3.74
CA ASP A 71 -1.66 5.10 -2.32
C ASP A 71 -0.75 3.87 -2.14
N VAL A 72 0.14 3.93 -1.16
CA VAL A 72 0.95 2.78 -0.73
C VAL A 72 0.29 2.14 0.48
N LEU A 73 0.11 0.84 0.42
CA LEU A 73 -0.50 0.04 1.47
C LEU A 73 0.54 -0.87 2.12
N ILE A 74 0.55 -0.92 3.44
CA ILE A 74 1.43 -1.80 4.22
C ILE A 74 0.56 -2.65 5.16
N ASN A 75 0.80 -3.94 5.19
CA ASN A 75 0.19 -4.81 6.20
C ASN A 75 0.75 -4.42 7.57
N SER A 76 -0.09 -3.88 8.46
CA SER A 76 0.38 -3.51 9.80
C SER A 76 0.48 -4.69 10.74
N THR A 77 -0.28 -5.76 10.50
CA THR A 77 -0.30 -6.97 11.32
C THR A 77 -0.32 -8.23 10.46
N GLY A 78 -0.11 -9.37 11.09
CA GLY A 78 -0.27 -10.69 10.50
C GLY A 78 1.05 -11.48 10.49
N GLU A 79 1.00 -12.71 10.99
CA GLU A 79 2.14 -13.62 10.98
C GLU A 79 2.61 -13.88 9.55
N GLY A 80 3.89 -13.64 9.26
CA GLY A 80 4.51 -13.79 7.94
C GLY A 80 3.98 -12.82 6.86
N THR A 81 3.10 -11.85 7.22
CA THR A 81 2.54 -10.86 6.28
C THR A 81 2.73 -9.41 6.71
N ALA A 82 3.00 -9.16 8.00
CA ALA A 82 3.30 -7.81 8.49
C ALA A 82 4.52 -7.23 7.76
N GLY A 83 4.41 -5.99 7.30
CA GLY A 83 5.44 -5.33 6.52
C GLY A 83 5.36 -5.53 4.99
N ARG A 84 4.46 -6.38 4.49
CA ARG A 84 4.23 -6.46 3.03
C ARG A 84 3.76 -5.12 2.50
N VAL A 85 4.37 -4.71 1.39
CA VAL A 85 4.10 -3.44 0.72
C VAL A 85 3.36 -3.72 -0.59
N ALA A 86 2.36 -2.90 -0.91
CA ALA A 86 1.77 -2.81 -2.23
C ALA A 86 1.44 -1.36 -2.58
N GLN A 87 1.39 -1.03 -3.86
CA GLN A 87 0.87 0.25 -4.34
C GLN A 87 -0.38 0.02 -5.17
N ILE A 88 -1.45 0.78 -4.87
CA ILE A 88 -2.70 0.66 -5.61
C ILE A 88 -2.73 1.68 -6.74
N PHE A 89 -2.87 1.20 -7.99
CA PHE A 89 -2.91 2.04 -9.18
C PHE A 89 -4.33 2.22 -9.74
N GLN A 90 -5.22 1.28 -9.45
CA GLN A 90 -6.61 1.31 -9.91
C GLN A 90 -7.57 1.03 -8.76
N ILE A 91 -8.65 1.80 -8.70
CA ILE A 91 -9.70 1.67 -7.69
C ILE A 91 -11.02 1.51 -8.44
N PRO A 92 -11.44 0.27 -8.74
CA PRO A 92 -12.61 -0.01 -9.55
C PRO A 92 -13.93 0.37 -8.87
N VAL A 93 -13.93 0.41 -7.53
CA VAL A 93 -15.09 0.77 -6.70
C VAL A 93 -14.64 1.59 -5.49
N PRO A 94 -15.51 2.37 -4.85
CA PRO A 94 -15.18 3.05 -3.61
C PRO A 94 -14.57 2.09 -2.59
N THR A 95 -13.32 2.35 -2.18
CA THR A 95 -12.52 1.39 -1.40
C THR A 95 -11.85 2.07 -0.22
N THR A 96 -11.78 1.37 0.90
CA THR A 96 -10.97 1.70 2.08
C THR A 96 -10.18 0.47 2.54
N ILE A 97 -9.45 0.58 3.64
CA ILE A 97 -8.71 -0.52 4.27
C ILE A 97 -9.18 -0.76 5.71
N ASP A 98 -9.02 -1.98 6.20
CA ASP A 98 -9.30 -2.31 7.60
C ASP A 98 -8.13 -1.92 8.54
N GLY A 99 -8.33 -2.07 9.84
CA GLY A 99 -7.35 -1.73 10.88
C GLY A 99 -6.06 -2.55 10.85
N HIS A 100 -5.98 -3.60 10.03
CA HIS A 100 -4.79 -4.43 9.84
C HIS A 100 -3.86 -3.92 8.73
N MET A 101 -4.20 -2.81 8.10
CA MET A 101 -3.39 -2.17 7.07
C MET A 101 -3.11 -0.70 7.39
N ILE A 102 -2.03 -0.18 6.82
CA ILE A 102 -1.64 1.23 6.85
C ILE A 102 -1.71 1.75 5.41
N VAL A 103 -2.27 2.94 5.22
CA VAL A 103 -2.19 3.71 3.99
C VAL A 103 -1.20 4.85 4.14
N MET A 104 -0.40 5.09 3.10
CA MET A 104 0.60 6.15 3.05
C MET A 104 0.54 6.91 1.72
N ARG A 105 0.76 8.23 1.80
CA ARG A 105 0.82 9.14 0.64
C ARG A 105 2.06 10.01 0.76
N PRO A 106 2.80 10.24 -0.32
CA PRO A 106 3.97 11.11 -0.28
C PRO A 106 3.60 12.58 -0.06
N THR A 107 4.59 13.36 0.35
CA THR A 107 4.58 14.82 0.17
C THR A 107 4.81 15.17 -1.30
N ASP A 108 4.64 16.45 -1.65
CA ASP A 108 4.94 16.95 -3.00
C ASP A 108 6.43 16.85 -3.37
N GLU A 109 7.30 16.50 -2.44
CA GLU A 109 8.74 16.33 -2.69
C GLU A 109 9.06 15.06 -3.50
N VAL A 110 8.20 14.04 -3.40
CA VAL A 110 8.45 12.74 -4.03
C VAL A 110 7.30 12.37 -4.97
N ASP A 111 7.65 11.93 -6.18
CA ASP A 111 6.68 11.37 -7.13
C ASP A 111 6.00 10.13 -6.56
N SER A 112 4.68 10.00 -6.73
CA SER A 112 3.89 8.94 -6.08
C SER A 112 4.27 7.54 -6.55
N VAL A 113 4.58 7.37 -7.84
CA VAL A 113 4.97 6.05 -8.39
C VAL A 113 6.36 5.68 -7.89
N TYR A 114 7.30 6.63 -7.95
CA TYR A 114 8.64 6.44 -7.37
C TYR A 114 8.57 6.09 -5.87
N TYR A 115 7.77 6.81 -5.11
CA TYR A 115 7.57 6.60 -3.68
C TYR A 115 7.18 5.14 -3.36
N GLY A 116 6.22 4.58 -4.08
CA GLY A 116 5.80 3.19 -3.89
C GLY A 116 6.94 2.20 -4.14
N TYR A 117 7.71 2.36 -5.21
CA TYR A 117 8.87 1.50 -5.50
C TYR A 117 10.00 1.68 -4.50
N ALA A 118 10.25 2.89 -4.03
CA ALA A 118 11.25 3.16 -3.01
C ALA A 118 10.90 2.46 -1.69
N ILE A 119 9.63 2.47 -1.28
CA ILE A 119 9.14 1.74 -0.09
C ILE A 119 9.20 0.22 -0.32
N LYS A 120 8.79 -0.27 -1.50
CA LYS A 120 8.92 -1.68 -1.88
C LYS A 120 10.36 -2.18 -1.70
N ASN A 121 11.34 -1.40 -2.13
CA ASN A 121 12.76 -1.73 -1.96
C ASN A 121 13.19 -1.82 -0.49
N CYS A 122 12.46 -1.17 0.41
CA CYS A 122 12.70 -1.22 1.85
C CYS A 122 11.87 -2.30 2.58
N GLN A 123 11.10 -3.14 1.88
CA GLN A 123 10.16 -4.09 2.50
C GLN A 123 10.85 -4.98 3.56
N LYS A 124 12.03 -5.53 3.30
CA LYS A 124 12.78 -6.33 4.28
C LYS A 124 13.10 -5.56 5.57
N LYS A 125 13.44 -4.26 5.45
CA LYS A 125 13.65 -3.41 6.63
C LYS A 125 12.32 -3.18 7.35
N ILE A 126 11.23 -2.95 6.62
CA ILE A 126 9.89 -2.77 7.20
C ILE A 126 9.46 -4.04 7.95
N GLU A 127 9.63 -5.22 7.36
CA GLU A 127 9.37 -6.50 8.02
C GLU A 127 10.19 -6.68 9.31
N SER A 128 11.45 -6.23 9.32
CA SER A 128 12.34 -6.35 10.48
C SER A 128 11.98 -5.45 11.67
N ILE A 129 11.17 -4.41 11.47
CA ILE A 129 10.70 -3.54 12.56
C ILE A 129 9.35 -3.95 13.14
N ALA A 130 8.77 -5.04 12.62
CA ALA A 130 7.56 -5.62 13.20
C ALA A 130 7.87 -6.17 14.60
N GLU A 131 7.06 -5.79 15.57
CA GLU A 131 7.20 -6.17 16.99
C GLU A 131 5.99 -6.98 17.43
N GLY A 132 6.19 -7.88 18.38
CA GLY A 132 5.12 -8.65 19.01
C GLY A 132 5.57 -10.05 19.42
N SER A 133 4.90 -10.61 20.42
CA SER A 133 5.05 -11.99 20.85
C SER A 133 4.25 -12.91 19.91
N THR A 134 4.56 -14.20 19.92
CA THR A 134 3.98 -15.29 19.12
C THR A 134 2.51 -15.05 18.71
N GLY A 135 2.29 -14.82 17.40
CA GLY A 135 0.96 -14.72 16.81
C GLY A 135 0.37 -13.32 16.64
N GLN A 136 0.99 -12.26 17.19
CA GLN A 136 0.52 -10.87 17.05
C GLN A 136 1.65 -9.90 16.68
N THR A 137 2.23 -10.07 15.52
CA THR A 137 3.24 -9.16 15.00
C THR A 137 2.59 -7.89 14.46
N GLU A 138 3.05 -6.71 14.90
CA GLU A 138 2.53 -5.42 14.46
C GLU A 138 3.66 -4.46 14.06
N ILE A 139 3.46 -3.72 12.98
CA ILE A 139 4.35 -2.63 12.55
C ILE A 139 4.14 -1.40 13.43
N ASN A 140 5.17 -1.02 14.14
CA ASN A 140 5.20 0.22 14.90
C ASN A 140 5.33 1.41 13.91
N ARG A 141 4.27 2.24 13.81
CA ARG A 141 4.23 3.37 12.86
C ARG A 141 5.30 4.42 13.11
N ARG A 142 5.70 4.64 14.37
CA ARG A 142 6.77 5.58 14.68
C ARG A 142 8.10 5.08 14.14
N ARG A 143 8.44 3.81 14.42
CA ARG A 143 9.65 3.18 13.88
C ARG A 143 9.64 3.13 12.35
N LEU A 144 8.48 2.83 11.74
CA LEU A 144 8.31 2.88 10.29
C LEU A 144 8.71 4.25 9.72
N GLN A 145 8.29 5.33 10.35
CA GLN A 145 8.59 6.69 9.90
C GLN A 145 10.02 7.13 10.17
N GLU A 146 10.60 6.74 11.31
CA GLU A 146 11.92 7.20 11.78
C GLU A 146 13.09 6.32 11.25
N GLU A 147 12.90 5.00 11.19
CA GLU A 147 13.99 4.05 10.90
C GLU A 147 14.09 3.62 9.43
N VAL A 148 13.02 3.76 8.65
CA VAL A 148 13.04 3.46 7.22
C VAL A 148 13.56 4.67 6.47
N LEU A 149 14.73 4.52 5.84
CA LEU A 149 15.40 5.60 5.12
C LEU A 149 15.20 5.41 3.62
N ILE A 150 14.67 6.42 2.96
CA ILE A 150 14.44 6.45 1.52
C ILE A 150 15.49 7.32 0.85
N LYS A 151 16.13 6.78 -0.19
CA LYS A 151 17.02 7.52 -1.09
C LYS A 151 16.27 7.84 -2.37
N TYR A 152 16.30 9.10 -2.82
CA TYR A 152 15.59 9.56 -4.01
C TYR A 152 16.36 10.66 -4.73
N PRO A 153 16.24 10.79 -6.08
CA PRO A 153 16.78 11.91 -6.82
C PRO A 153 16.03 13.20 -6.45
N VAL A 154 16.73 14.33 -6.38
CA VAL A 154 16.11 15.64 -6.14
C VAL A 154 15.22 16.04 -7.33
N ASP A 155 15.65 15.71 -8.53
CA ASP A 155 14.91 15.98 -9.76
C ASP A 155 13.71 15.06 -9.90
N LYS A 156 12.52 15.64 -9.94
CA LYS A 156 11.25 14.92 -10.07
C LYS A 156 11.07 14.20 -11.40
N ASP A 157 11.64 14.70 -12.47
CA ASP A 157 11.53 14.06 -13.77
C ASP A 157 12.36 12.76 -13.80
N ILE A 158 13.49 12.75 -13.10
CA ILE A 158 14.24 11.52 -12.87
C ILE A 158 13.45 10.53 -11.99
N GLN A 159 12.79 11.01 -10.93
CA GLN A 159 11.90 10.15 -10.11
C GLN A 159 10.82 9.52 -10.96
N LYS A 160 10.09 10.32 -11.76
CA LYS A 160 9.05 9.83 -12.68
C LYS A 160 9.60 8.82 -13.68
N ALA A 161 10.74 9.11 -14.31
CA ALA A 161 11.35 8.20 -15.27
C ALA A 161 11.67 6.83 -14.64
N ILE A 162 12.26 6.81 -13.44
CA ILE A 162 12.55 5.57 -12.71
C ILE A 162 11.25 4.86 -12.32
N GLY A 163 10.28 5.58 -11.74
CA GLY A 163 9.01 5.01 -11.30
C GLY A 163 8.23 4.39 -12.46
N HIS A 164 8.08 5.10 -13.58
CA HIS A 164 7.38 4.60 -14.75
C HIS A 164 8.11 3.42 -15.44
N PHE A 165 9.44 3.42 -15.45
CA PHE A 165 10.21 2.29 -15.96
C PHE A 165 9.93 1.01 -15.15
N LEU A 166 9.98 1.10 -13.82
CA LEU A 166 9.69 -0.03 -12.93
C LEU A 166 8.23 -0.47 -13.04
N PHE A 167 7.30 0.48 -13.12
CA PHE A 167 5.89 0.20 -13.35
C PHE A 167 5.66 -0.56 -14.65
N GLY A 168 6.32 -0.16 -15.73
CA GLY A 168 6.25 -0.85 -17.03
C GLY A 168 6.74 -2.30 -16.96
N ILE A 169 7.77 -2.59 -16.14
CA ILE A 169 8.24 -3.97 -15.90
C ILE A 169 7.16 -4.77 -15.14
N ASP A 170 6.60 -4.22 -14.06
CA ASP A 170 5.56 -4.91 -13.27
C ASP A 170 4.28 -5.14 -14.12
N GLU A 171 3.91 -4.20 -15.00
CA GLU A 171 2.81 -4.39 -15.95
C GLU A 171 3.07 -5.56 -16.91
N LYS A 172 4.27 -5.68 -17.45
CA LYS A 172 4.63 -6.83 -18.31
C LYS A 172 4.54 -8.14 -17.53
N ILE A 173 5.02 -8.16 -16.29
CA ILE A 173 4.93 -9.35 -15.43
C ILE A 173 3.45 -9.73 -15.18
N ARG A 174 2.58 -8.75 -14.86
CA ARG A 174 1.15 -8.99 -14.66
C ARG A 174 0.49 -9.55 -15.93
N ASN A 175 0.78 -8.95 -17.07
CA ASN A 175 0.22 -9.39 -18.35
C ASN A 175 0.67 -10.82 -18.73
N ASN A 176 1.96 -11.12 -18.52
CA ASN A 176 2.47 -12.47 -18.80
C ASN A 176 1.83 -13.53 -17.86
N ARG A 177 1.61 -13.20 -16.59
CA ARG A 177 0.88 -14.10 -15.67
C ARG A 177 -0.54 -14.37 -16.19
N LYS A 178 -1.31 -13.33 -16.55
CA LYS A 178 -2.66 -13.49 -17.11
C LYS A 178 -2.66 -14.36 -18.38
N ILE A 179 -1.69 -14.18 -19.26
CA ILE A 179 -1.56 -15.01 -20.48
C ILE A 179 -1.30 -16.47 -20.10
N ASN A 180 -0.38 -16.72 -19.18
CA ASN A 180 -0.07 -18.09 -18.72
C ASN A 180 -1.27 -18.75 -18.04
N ASP A 181 -2.01 -18.03 -17.21
CA ASP A 181 -3.22 -18.55 -16.55
C ASP A 181 -4.29 -18.92 -17.58
N ASN A 182 -4.47 -18.09 -18.61
CA ASN A 182 -5.42 -18.36 -19.71
C ASN A 182 -4.99 -19.54 -20.62
N LEU A 183 -3.68 -19.80 -20.74
CA LEU A 183 -3.18 -20.92 -21.53
C LEU A 183 -3.23 -22.25 -20.77
N ALA A 184 -3.32 -22.19 -19.44
CA ALA A 184 -3.38 -23.36 -18.58
C ALA A 184 -4.83 -23.80 -18.26
N ALA A 185 -5.83 -23.00 -18.62
CA ALA A 185 -7.27 -23.26 -18.45
C ALA A 185 -7.86 -23.93 -19.68
#